data_58dfe26e839deda710ce0d91257f205b
#
_entry.id   58dfe26e839deda710ce0d91257f205b
#
_cell.length_a   1.000
_cell.length_b   1.000
_cell.length_c   1.000
_cell.angle_alpha   90.00
_cell.angle_beta   90.00
_cell.angle_gamma   90.00
#
_symmetry.space_group_name_H-M   'P 1'
#
loop_
_entity.id
_entity.type
_entity.pdbx_description
1 polymer ?
#
loop_
_entity_poly.entity_id
_entity_poly.type
_entity_poly.pdbx_seq_one_letter_code
_entity_poly.pdbx_strand_id
1 'polypeptide(L)'
;MPLHVLFVCSRNRLRSPTAEAVFRDWPGIEVASVGLKPDAEEVATPEDIAWADLILVMEATHKRELTRRFAPQLRDTRVVVLGIPDDYGFMDADLVERLQRVVPRHLP
;
A
#
# COMPACT_ATOMS: atom_id res chain seq x y z
N MET A 1 -9.55 18.01 3.78
CA MET A 1 -8.78 16.97 4.49
C MET A 1 -8.23 16.02 3.44
N PRO A 2 -6.92 15.72 3.43
CA PRO A 2 -6.38 14.77 2.46
C PRO A 2 -6.82 13.35 2.79
N LEU A 3 -6.96 12.53 1.75
CA LEU A 3 -7.20 11.10 1.89
C LEU A 3 -5.88 10.41 2.27
N HIS A 4 -5.87 9.62 3.31
CA HIS A 4 -4.69 8.87 3.73
C HIS A 4 -4.64 7.52 3.00
N VAL A 5 -3.62 7.33 2.17
CA VAL A 5 -3.45 6.13 1.35
C VAL A 5 -2.23 5.36 1.82
N LEU A 6 -2.44 4.10 2.21
CA LEU A 6 -1.37 3.23 2.67
C LEU A 6 -1.13 2.13 1.65
N PHE A 7 0.11 2.02 1.18
CA PHE A 7 0.53 0.94 0.29
C PHE A 7 1.18 -0.17 1.11
N VAL A 8 0.79 -1.42 0.84
CA VAL A 8 1.25 -2.56 1.64
C VAL A 8 1.82 -3.65 0.73
N CYS A 9 3.03 -4.10 1.05
CA CYS A 9 3.62 -5.30 0.46
C CYS A 9 4.24 -6.16 1.57
N SER A 10 5.09 -7.12 1.22
CA SER A 10 5.69 -8.01 2.22
C SER A 10 6.76 -7.31 3.05
N ARG A 11 7.79 -6.75 2.41
CA ARG A 11 8.97 -6.25 3.10
C ARG A 11 9.18 -4.74 3.03
N ASN A 12 8.32 -4.02 2.34
CA ASN A 12 8.41 -2.57 2.20
C ASN A 12 9.78 -2.13 1.64
N ARG A 13 10.30 -2.87 0.66
CA ARG A 13 11.57 -2.56 0.02
C ARG A 13 11.43 -2.16 -1.43
N LEU A 14 10.48 -2.74 -2.14
CA LEU A 14 10.38 -2.61 -3.59
C LEU A 14 9.04 -2.03 -4.02
N ARG A 15 7.97 -2.81 -3.97
CA ARG A 15 6.67 -2.44 -4.53
C ARG A 15 5.98 -1.30 -3.79
N SER A 16 5.81 -1.39 -2.48
CA SER A 16 5.10 -0.35 -1.74
C SER A 16 5.89 0.95 -1.63
N PRO A 17 7.23 0.93 -1.45
CA PRO A 17 8.00 2.17 -1.50
C PRO A 17 7.99 2.83 -2.88
N THR A 18 7.96 2.05 -3.96
CA THR A 18 7.83 2.60 -5.31
C THR A 18 6.48 3.31 -5.46
N ALA A 19 5.40 2.68 -5.01
CA ALA A 19 4.08 3.29 -5.06
C ALA A 19 4.03 4.59 -4.25
N GLU A 20 4.59 4.59 -3.06
CA GLU A 20 4.67 5.79 -2.23
C GLU A 20 5.41 6.92 -2.97
N ALA A 21 6.55 6.62 -3.57
CA ALA A 21 7.34 7.62 -4.29
C ALA A 21 6.59 8.17 -5.51
N VAL A 22 5.92 7.29 -6.27
CA VAL A 22 5.20 7.68 -7.48
C VAL A 22 4.02 8.60 -7.17
N PHE A 23 3.30 8.33 -6.07
CA PHE A 23 2.07 9.07 -5.76
C PHE A 23 2.24 10.11 -4.65
N ARG A 24 3.48 10.37 -4.21
CA ARG A 24 3.75 11.31 -3.12
C ARG A 24 3.13 12.69 -3.36
N ASP A 25 3.20 13.18 -4.59
CA ASP A 25 2.71 14.52 -4.93
C ASP A 25 1.32 14.52 -5.57
N TRP A 26 0.60 13.40 -5.51
CA TRP A 26 -0.75 13.34 -6.05
C TRP A 26 -1.68 14.26 -5.26
N PRO A 27 -2.46 15.14 -5.94
CA PRO A 27 -3.32 16.10 -5.22
C PRO A 27 -4.38 15.43 -4.35
N GLY A 28 -4.56 15.97 -3.15
CA GLY A 28 -5.64 15.56 -2.25
C GLY A 28 -5.38 14.29 -1.45
N ILE A 29 -4.15 13.75 -1.49
CA ILE A 29 -3.81 12.56 -0.69
C ILE A 29 -2.51 12.74 0.08
N GLU A 30 -2.39 11.97 1.14
CA GLU A 30 -1.11 11.72 1.83
C GLU A 30 -0.83 10.23 1.72
N VAL A 31 0.42 9.86 1.47
CA VAL A 31 0.80 8.47 1.23
C VAL A 31 1.80 7.97 2.25
N ALA A 32 1.75 6.68 2.53
CA ALA A 32 2.75 5.98 3.32
C ALA A 32 2.85 4.56 2.79
N SER A 33 3.89 3.83 3.17
CA SER A 33 4.05 2.44 2.80
C SER A 33 4.59 1.62 3.96
N VAL A 34 4.13 0.37 4.07
CA VAL A 34 4.55 -0.56 5.12
C VAL A 34 4.66 -1.96 4.56
N GLY A 35 5.34 -2.83 5.32
CA GLY A 35 5.43 -4.25 5.01
C GLY A 35 4.86 -5.10 6.13
N LEU A 36 4.41 -6.29 5.78
CA LEU A 36 3.79 -7.21 6.74
C LEU A 36 4.78 -8.16 7.40
N LYS A 37 5.97 -8.34 6.82
CA LYS A 37 6.99 -9.22 7.39
C LYS A 37 7.72 -8.53 8.55
N PRO A 38 8.19 -9.31 9.57
CA PRO A 38 8.91 -8.72 10.70
C PRO A 38 10.21 -8.01 10.33
N ASP A 39 10.81 -8.38 9.18
CA ASP A 39 12.04 -7.76 8.68
C ASP A 39 11.80 -6.65 7.65
N ALA A 40 10.58 -6.15 7.56
CA ALA A 40 10.26 -5.05 6.65
C ALA A 40 11.00 -3.77 7.05
N GLU A 41 11.30 -2.92 6.05
CA GLU A 41 11.92 -1.62 6.31
C GLU A 41 11.05 -0.77 7.25
N GLU A 42 9.74 -0.71 6.95
CA GLU A 42 8.74 -0.13 7.83
C GLU A 42 7.69 -1.20 8.12
N VAL A 43 7.73 -1.78 9.31
CA VAL A 43 6.79 -2.84 9.68
C VAL A 43 5.43 -2.23 10.00
N ALA A 44 4.37 -2.82 9.47
CA ALA A 44 3.00 -2.36 9.69
C ALA A 44 2.64 -2.40 11.18
N THR A 45 2.06 -1.32 11.69
CA THR A 45 1.58 -1.22 13.08
C THR A 45 0.07 -0.98 13.08
N PRO A 46 -0.61 -1.23 14.22
CA PRO A 46 -2.03 -0.88 14.33
C PRO A 46 -2.31 0.60 14.04
N GLU A 47 -1.39 1.48 14.42
CA GLU A 47 -1.52 2.92 14.18
C GLU A 47 -1.48 3.25 12.70
N ASP A 48 -0.63 2.57 11.92
CA ASP A 48 -0.57 2.75 10.47
C ASP A 48 -1.91 2.38 9.82
N ILE A 49 -2.47 1.26 10.25
CA ILE A 49 -3.73 0.78 9.70
C ILE A 49 -4.88 1.73 10.08
N ALA A 50 -4.91 2.18 11.33
CA ALA A 50 -5.93 3.12 11.79
C ALA A 50 -5.82 4.50 11.09
N TRP A 51 -4.60 4.91 10.74
CA TRP A 51 -4.35 6.16 10.01
C TRP A 51 -4.95 6.15 8.61
N ALA A 52 -4.97 4.99 7.95
CA ALA A 52 -5.33 4.87 6.54
C ALA A 52 -6.84 5.00 6.31
N ASP A 53 -7.19 5.77 5.29
CA ASP A 53 -8.57 5.82 4.78
C ASP A 53 -8.76 4.81 3.66
N LEU A 54 -7.68 4.54 2.91
CA LEU A 54 -7.65 3.59 1.80
C LEU A 54 -6.36 2.80 1.91
N ILE A 55 -6.46 1.48 1.84
CA ILE A 55 -5.29 0.59 1.86
C ILE A 55 -5.21 -0.14 0.54
N LEU A 56 -4.07 0.01 -0.14
CA LEU A 56 -3.80 -0.63 -1.43
C LEU A 56 -2.71 -1.67 -1.21
N VAL A 57 -3.09 -2.95 -1.27
CA VAL A 57 -2.16 -4.06 -1.07
C VAL A 57 -1.75 -4.64 -2.43
N MET A 58 -0.52 -5.11 -2.52
CA MET A 58 0.03 -5.60 -3.78
C MET A 58 -0.55 -6.94 -4.19
N GLU A 59 -0.83 -7.83 -3.23
CA GLU A 59 -1.32 -9.17 -3.53
C GLU A 59 -2.46 -9.57 -2.58
N ALA A 60 -3.28 -10.53 -3.02
CA ALA A 60 -4.39 -11.04 -2.21
C ALA A 60 -3.92 -11.64 -0.88
N THR A 61 -2.72 -12.22 -0.84
CA THR A 61 -2.12 -12.73 0.40
C THR A 61 -1.93 -11.62 1.43
N HIS A 62 -1.57 -10.42 0.98
CA HIS A 62 -1.41 -9.26 1.85
C HIS A 62 -2.74 -8.84 2.48
N LYS A 63 -3.82 -8.88 1.69
CA LYS A 63 -5.15 -8.56 2.21
C LYS A 63 -5.58 -9.55 3.28
N ARG A 64 -5.36 -10.84 3.05
CA ARG A 64 -5.70 -11.88 4.03
C ARG A 64 -4.92 -11.71 5.34
N GLU A 65 -3.61 -11.48 5.23
CA GLU A 65 -2.75 -11.29 6.39
C GLU A 65 -3.14 -10.02 7.17
N LEU A 66 -3.38 -8.93 6.46
CA LEU A 66 -3.80 -7.66 7.03
C LEU A 66 -5.11 -7.82 7.80
N THR A 67 -6.09 -8.48 7.19
CA THR A 67 -7.40 -8.70 7.80
C THR A 67 -7.29 -9.56 9.05
N ARG A 68 -6.46 -10.62 8.99
CA ARG A 68 -6.25 -11.50 10.13
C ARG A 68 -5.61 -10.78 11.32
N ARG A 69 -4.62 -9.92 11.06
CA ARG A 69 -3.82 -9.29 12.11
C ARG A 69 -4.43 -8.00 12.64
N PHE A 70 -5.11 -7.24 11.79
CA PHE A 70 -5.53 -5.87 12.12
C PHE A 70 -7.04 -5.65 11.98
N ALA A 71 -7.84 -6.70 12.09
CA ALA A 71 -9.29 -6.59 11.95
C ALA A 71 -9.89 -5.45 12.79
N PRO A 72 -9.50 -5.26 14.07
CA PRO A 72 -10.07 -4.16 14.86
C PRO A 72 -9.79 -2.77 14.31
N GLN A 73 -8.66 -2.58 13.64
CA GLN A 73 -8.27 -1.28 13.08
C GLN A 73 -8.86 -1.03 11.70
N LEU A 74 -9.25 -2.08 10.99
CA LEU A 74 -9.75 -1.95 9.63
C LEU A 74 -11.18 -1.40 9.56
N ARG A 75 -12.07 -1.90 10.40
CA ARG A 75 -13.47 -1.46 10.47
C ARG A 75 -14.06 -1.17 9.08
N ASP A 76 -14.29 0.11 8.79
CA ASP A 76 -14.85 0.55 7.51
C ASP A 76 -13.78 0.92 6.48
N THR A 77 -12.51 0.63 6.78
CA THR A 77 -11.41 0.96 5.88
C THR A 77 -11.47 0.09 4.63
N ARG A 78 -11.41 0.73 3.46
CA ARG A 78 -11.43 0.04 2.18
C ARG A 78 -10.05 -0.54 1.90
N VAL A 79 -10.01 -1.84 1.59
CA VAL A 79 -8.77 -2.56 1.23
C VAL A 79 -8.92 -3.09 -0.19
N VAL A 80 -8.02 -2.67 -1.07
CA VAL A 80 -8.05 -3.03 -2.49
C VAL A 80 -6.80 -3.80 -2.86
N VAL A 81 -6.97 -4.91 -3.57
CA VAL A 81 -5.85 -5.72 -4.09
C VAL A 81 -5.48 -5.21 -5.47
N LEU A 82 -4.23 -4.81 -5.65
CA LEU A 82 -3.75 -4.27 -6.94
C LEU A 82 -3.33 -5.36 -7.91
N GLY A 83 -2.98 -6.55 -7.43
CA GLY A 83 -2.57 -7.66 -8.28
C GLY A 83 -1.18 -7.49 -8.88
N ILE A 84 -0.24 -6.95 -8.12
CA ILE A 84 1.13 -6.69 -8.57
C ILE A 84 2.05 -7.73 -7.95
N PRO A 85 2.63 -8.65 -8.77
CA PRO A 85 3.51 -9.69 -8.25
C PRO A 85 4.87 -9.14 -7.81
N ASP A 86 5.63 -9.96 -7.08
CA ASP A 86 6.94 -9.56 -6.56
C ASP A 86 8.06 -9.84 -7.58
N ASP A 87 7.94 -9.20 -8.75
CA ASP A 87 8.86 -9.41 -9.87
C ASP A 87 9.63 -8.14 -10.26
N TYR A 88 9.61 -7.11 -9.40
CA TYR A 88 10.13 -5.79 -9.77
C TYR A 88 11.14 -5.30 -8.75
N GLY A 89 12.16 -4.56 -9.23
CA GLY A 89 13.05 -3.80 -8.38
C GLY A 89 12.43 -2.48 -7.95
N PHE A 90 13.11 -1.79 -7.03
CA PHE A 90 12.68 -0.46 -6.60
C PHE A 90 12.72 0.51 -7.78
N MET A 91 11.63 1.24 -7.99
CA MET A 91 11.46 2.21 -9.08
C MET A 91 11.67 1.60 -10.48
N ASP A 92 11.50 0.28 -10.62
CA ASP A 92 11.51 -0.38 -11.92
C ASP A 92 10.47 0.30 -12.83
N ALA A 93 10.90 0.63 -14.07
CA ALA A 93 10.05 1.38 -14.99
C ALA A 93 8.72 0.66 -15.30
N ASP A 94 8.75 -0.66 -15.40
CA ASP A 94 7.54 -1.45 -15.67
C ASP A 94 6.60 -1.43 -14.46
N LEU A 95 7.16 -1.45 -13.25
CA LEU A 95 6.37 -1.33 -12.03
C LEU A 95 5.71 0.05 -11.94
N VAL A 96 6.47 1.11 -12.19
CA VAL A 96 5.96 2.48 -12.18
C VAL A 96 4.80 2.62 -13.17
N GLU A 97 4.98 2.15 -14.41
CA GLU A 97 3.94 2.20 -15.43
C GLU A 97 2.68 1.45 -14.98
N ARG A 98 2.84 0.26 -14.42
CA ARG A 98 1.72 -0.55 -13.95
C ARG A 98 0.97 0.15 -12.81
N LEU A 99 1.70 0.73 -11.86
CA LEU A 99 1.10 1.49 -10.77
C LEU A 99 0.32 2.70 -11.30
N GLN A 100 0.90 3.44 -12.25
CA GLN A 100 0.25 4.60 -12.85
C GLN A 100 -1.02 4.23 -13.62
N ARG A 101 -1.15 2.98 -14.03
CA ARG A 101 -2.33 2.49 -14.73
C ARG A 101 -3.43 2.04 -13.76
N VAL A 102 -3.07 1.36 -12.67
CA VAL A 102 -4.08 0.71 -11.81
C VAL A 102 -4.45 1.53 -10.57
N VAL A 103 -3.53 2.32 -10.02
CA VAL A 103 -3.78 3.05 -8.76
C VAL A 103 -4.73 4.25 -8.93
N PRO A 104 -4.61 5.09 -9.99
CA PRO A 104 -5.43 6.30 -10.08
C PRO A 104 -6.93 6.06 -10.07
N ARG A 105 -7.40 4.91 -10.52
CA ARG A 105 -8.83 4.60 -10.50
C ARG A 105 -9.40 4.53 -9.08
N HIS A 106 -8.55 4.44 -8.08
CA HIS A 106 -8.95 4.35 -6.66
C HIS A 106 -8.72 5.68 -5.93
N LEU A 107 -8.16 6.68 -6.59
CA LEU A 107 -7.82 7.98 -5.99
C LEU A 107 -8.83 9.05 -6.38
N PRO A 108 -8.93 10.13 -5.56
CA PRO A 108 -9.80 11.27 -5.93
C PRO A 108 -9.34 12.00 -7.17
#